data_17cbc99b2f1ae868a37e26945906125b
#
_entry.id   17cbc99b2f1ae868a37e26945906125b
#
_cell.length_a   1.000
_cell.length_b   1.000
_cell.length_c   1.000
_cell.angle_alpha   90.00
_cell.angle_beta   90.00
_cell.angle_gamma   90.00
#
_symmetry.space_group_name_H-M   'P 1'
#
loop_
_entity.id
_entity.type
_entity.pdbx_description
1 polymer ?
#
loop_
_entity_poly.entity_id
_entity_poly.type
_entity_poly.pdbx_seq_one_letter_code
_entity_poly.pdbx_strand_id
1 'polypeptide(L)'
;MNSQIILIQKIDALLPQTQCGLCGHRDGCLPYAKSIAEGEEANKCVPGGQPVADALANLLQRAQLPAVESVWPVQQDGRPQRMKAVIREDECIGCTKCISACPVDAIIGSGKLMHSILTDLCTGCELCIPPCPVDCIDLIEDTQNLLTDADHVIEQNDLRTRYYAHIQREEKQRINRKGPVVRAEIDTTLFAQFANQANNTSKIEVIENTQQKNLVYDAQTTIELAKIRTQIKKLEKQLSVREDAKKQALLATLNQQLNTLQGG
;
A
#
# COMPACT_ATOMS: atom_id res chain seq x y z
N MET A 1 -29.74 -9.41 20.85
CA MET A 1 -28.74 -8.46 20.31
C MET A 1 -27.33 -8.62 20.91
N ASN A 2 -27.18 -8.94 22.20
CA ASN A 2 -25.85 -9.02 22.82
C ASN A 2 -25.04 -10.29 22.42
N SER A 3 -25.67 -11.44 22.21
CA SER A 3 -25.00 -12.71 21.90
C SER A 3 -24.35 -12.73 20.50
N GLN A 4 -24.99 -12.13 19.50
CA GLN A 4 -24.46 -12.04 18.13
C GLN A 4 -23.23 -11.13 18.07
N ILE A 5 -23.26 -10.00 18.77
CA ILE A 5 -22.11 -9.08 18.85
C ILE A 5 -20.90 -9.78 19.49
N ILE A 6 -21.12 -10.51 20.58
CA ILE A 6 -20.08 -11.30 21.25
C ILE A 6 -19.52 -12.37 20.32
N LEU A 7 -20.36 -13.05 19.55
CA LEU A 7 -19.91 -14.03 18.57
C LEU A 7 -19.03 -13.39 17.48
N ILE A 8 -19.47 -12.28 16.91
CA ILE A 8 -18.68 -11.53 15.91
C ILE A 8 -17.31 -11.12 16.48
N GLN A 9 -17.26 -10.63 17.71
CA GLN A 9 -16.01 -10.25 18.35
C GLN A 9 -15.07 -11.46 18.55
N LYS A 10 -15.62 -12.63 18.92
CA LYS A 10 -14.82 -13.86 19.05
C LYS A 10 -14.27 -14.33 17.70
N ILE A 11 -15.08 -14.27 16.65
CA ILE A 11 -14.66 -14.60 15.29
C ILE A 11 -13.57 -13.62 14.82
N ASP A 12 -13.79 -12.30 14.98
CA ASP A 12 -12.84 -11.27 14.59
C ASP A 12 -11.49 -11.41 15.32
N ALA A 13 -11.53 -11.86 16.59
CA ALA A 13 -10.32 -12.09 17.38
C ALA A 13 -9.45 -13.25 16.85
N LEU A 14 -10.01 -14.19 16.09
CA LEU A 14 -9.27 -15.29 15.46
C LEU A 14 -8.68 -14.92 14.08
N LEU A 15 -9.17 -13.83 13.46
CA LEU A 15 -8.70 -13.40 12.15
C LEU A 15 -7.35 -12.67 12.24
N PRO A 16 -6.42 -12.87 11.29
CA PRO A 16 -5.05 -12.33 11.36
C PRO A 16 -4.94 -10.80 11.19
N GLN A 17 -6.03 -10.13 10.92
CA GLN A 17 -6.11 -8.66 10.81
C GLN A 17 -5.23 -8.03 9.72
N THR A 18 -4.88 -8.79 8.70
CA THR A 18 -4.12 -8.29 7.53
C THR A 18 -4.89 -7.32 6.65
N GLN A 19 -6.22 -7.27 6.78
CA GLN A 19 -7.14 -6.38 6.04
C GLN A 19 -7.01 -6.50 4.50
N CYS A 20 -6.59 -7.67 4.00
CA CYS A 20 -6.21 -7.87 2.58
C CYS A 20 -7.40 -8.00 1.62
N GLY A 21 -8.59 -8.36 2.11
CA GLY A 21 -9.77 -8.57 1.28
C GLY A 21 -9.77 -9.84 0.42
N LEU A 22 -8.79 -10.73 0.56
CA LEU A 22 -8.68 -11.98 -0.23
C LEU A 22 -9.84 -12.96 0.00
N CYS A 23 -10.49 -12.89 1.16
CA CYS A 23 -11.71 -13.65 1.46
C CYS A 23 -12.97 -13.14 0.74
N GLY A 24 -12.84 -12.09 -0.09
CA GLY A 24 -13.95 -11.43 -0.78
C GLY A 24 -14.49 -10.18 -0.07
N HIS A 25 -14.11 -9.96 1.20
CA HIS A 25 -14.53 -8.81 2.00
C HIS A 25 -13.48 -7.69 1.96
N ARG A 26 -13.63 -6.77 0.99
CA ARG A 26 -12.66 -5.70 0.73
C ARG A 26 -12.55 -4.66 1.84
N ASP A 27 -13.60 -4.54 2.66
CA ASP A 27 -13.66 -3.60 3.77
C ASP A 27 -13.04 -4.15 5.07
N GLY A 28 -12.21 -5.18 4.95
CA GLY A 28 -11.39 -5.71 6.03
C GLY A 28 -11.93 -6.97 6.70
N CYS A 29 -11.33 -7.33 7.86
CA CYS A 29 -11.62 -8.58 8.55
C CYS A 29 -12.96 -8.58 9.29
N LEU A 30 -13.39 -7.44 9.85
CA LEU A 30 -14.66 -7.35 10.59
C LEU A 30 -15.91 -7.66 9.72
N PRO A 31 -16.03 -7.18 8.47
CA PRO A 31 -17.11 -7.63 7.58
C PRO A 31 -17.16 -9.13 7.38
N TYR A 32 -16.00 -9.77 7.17
CA TYR A 32 -15.95 -11.22 7.06
C TYR A 32 -16.38 -11.92 8.36
N ALA A 33 -15.96 -11.43 9.53
CA ALA A 33 -16.41 -11.94 10.82
C ALA A 33 -17.93 -11.85 10.99
N LYS A 34 -18.56 -10.79 10.52
CA LYS A 34 -20.03 -10.62 10.50
C LYS A 34 -20.69 -11.65 9.60
N SER A 35 -20.21 -11.81 8.38
CA SER A 35 -20.75 -12.78 7.42
C SER A 35 -20.61 -14.23 7.92
N ILE A 36 -19.51 -14.58 8.59
CA ILE A 36 -19.35 -15.88 9.24
C ILE A 36 -20.41 -16.10 10.34
N ALA A 37 -20.68 -15.08 11.16
CA ALA A 37 -21.70 -15.13 12.19
C ALA A 37 -23.12 -15.29 11.60
N GLU A 38 -23.33 -14.84 10.38
CA GLU A 38 -24.57 -14.97 9.60
C GLU A 38 -24.66 -16.29 8.81
N GLY A 39 -23.61 -17.11 8.81
CA GLY A 39 -23.64 -18.43 8.19
C GLY A 39 -22.67 -18.65 7.03
N GLU A 40 -21.88 -17.65 6.66
CA GLU A 40 -20.85 -17.82 5.63
C GLU A 40 -19.79 -18.86 6.07
N GLU A 41 -19.12 -19.47 5.08
CA GLU A 41 -18.04 -20.42 5.30
C GLU A 41 -16.85 -19.76 6.01
N ALA A 42 -16.27 -20.46 7.00
CA ALA A 42 -15.24 -19.90 7.86
C ALA A 42 -13.79 -20.19 7.39
N ASN A 43 -13.62 -20.79 6.23
CA ASN A 43 -12.32 -21.24 5.69
C ASN A 43 -11.71 -20.31 4.63
N LYS A 44 -12.31 -19.15 4.36
CA LYS A 44 -11.91 -18.26 3.26
C LYS A 44 -10.75 -17.33 3.59
N CYS A 45 -10.27 -17.30 4.84
CA CYS A 45 -9.16 -16.43 5.24
C CYS A 45 -7.84 -16.98 4.71
N VAL A 46 -7.34 -16.44 3.59
CA VAL A 46 -6.11 -16.89 2.97
C VAL A 46 -4.89 -16.71 3.90
N PRO A 47 -4.62 -15.52 4.48
CA PRO A 47 -3.45 -15.34 5.36
C PRO A 47 -3.52 -16.16 6.66
N GLY A 48 -4.73 -16.51 7.09
CA GLY A 48 -4.93 -17.33 8.29
C GLY A 48 -4.59 -18.79 8.07
N GLY A 49 -4.73 -19.28 6.83
CA GLY A 49 -4.51 -20.68 6.49
C GLY A 49 -5.39 -21.66 7.25
N GLN A 50 -4.95 -22.92 7.31
CA GLN A 50 -5.68 -23.99 7.99
C GLN A 50 -5.86 -23.74 9.50
N PRO A 51 -4.88 -23.22 10.26
CA PRO A 51 -5.06 -22.98 11.70
C PRO A 51 -6.24 -22.07 12.03
N VAL A 52 -6.44 -21.00 11.25
CA VAL A 52 -7.57 -20.08 11.47
C VAL A 52 -8.89 -20.71 11.03
N ALA A 53 -8.92 -21.46 9.93
CA ALA A 53 -10.10 -22.18 9.48
C ALA A 53 -10.56 -23.19 10.56
N ASP A 54 -9.64 -23.96 11.13
CA ASP A 54 -9.92 -24.92 12.19
C ASP A 54 -10.38 -24.26 13.49
N ALA A 55 -9.72 -23.16 13.90
CA ALA A 55 -10.09 -22.40 15.09
C ALA A 55 -11.51 -21.82 14.97
N LEU A 56 -11.88 -21.31 13.80
CA LEU A 56 -13.22 -20.81 13.51
C LEU A 56 -14.26 -21.94 13.48
N ALA A 57 -13.94 -23.07 12.85
CA ALA A 57 -14.83 -24.25 12.83
C ALA A 57 -15.10 -24.75 14.26
N ASN A 58 -14.08 -24.83 15.10
CA ASN A 58 -14.19 -25.24 16.51
C ASN A 58 -15.04 -24.24 17.32
N LEU A 59 -14.80 -22.91 17.16
CA LEU A 59 -15.60 -21.88 17.82
C LEU A 59 -17.08 -21.98 17.48
N LEU A 60 -17.37 -22.25 16.20
CA LEU A 60 -18.72 -22.29 15.65
C LEU A 60 -19.39 -23.66 15.75
N GLN A 61 -18.67 -24.69 16.22
CA GLN A 61 -19.10 -26.10 16.24
C GLN A 61 -19.58 -26.56 14.82
N ARG A 62 -18.85 -26.16 13.79
CA ARG A 62 -19.09 -26.53 12.38
C ARG A 62 -18.04 -27.56 11.94
N ALA A 63 -18.32 -28.24 10.83
CA ALA A 63 -17.35 -29.12 10.19
C ALA A 63 -16.10 -28.35 9.79
N GLN A 64 -14.93 -28.94 9.99
CA GLN A 64 -13.67 -28.40 9.50
C GLN A 64 -13.63 -28.50 7.98
N LEU A 65 -13.31 -27.41 7.32
CA LEU A 65 -13.16 -27.31 5.87
C LEU A 65 -11.70 -27.01 5.53
N PRO A 66 -11.21 -27.49 4.39
CA PRO A 66 -9.87 -27.11 3.92
C PRO A 66 -9.83 -25.59 3.70
N ALA A 67 -8.76 -24.94 4.16
CA ALA A 67 -8.55 -23.52 3.91
C ALA A 67 -8.42 -23.25 2.41
N VAL A 68 -8.84 -22.07 1.97
CA VAL A 68 -8.65 -21.62 0.59
C VAL A 68 -7.16 -21.55 0.28
N GLU A 69 -6.78 -22.05 -0.89
CA GLU A 69 -5.38 -22.07 -1.34
C GLU A 69 -4.79 -20.67 -1.44
N SER A 70 -3.54 -20.56 -1.03
CA SER A 70 -2.72 -19.36 -1.21
C SER A 70 -1.82 -19.47 -2.43
N VAL A 71 -1.48 -18.35 -3.04
CA VAL A 71 -0.43 -18.28 -4.07
C VAL A 71 0.96 -18.46 -3.47
N TRP A 72 1.11 -18.27 -2.15
CA TRP A 72 2.36 -18.44 -1.42
C TRP A 72 2.46 -19.83 -0.81
N PRO A 73 3.67 -20.40 -0.74
CA PRO A 73 3.88 -21.73 -0.12
C PRO A 73 3.35 -21.78 1.31
N VAL A 74 2.75 -22.90 1.68
CA VAL A 74 2.29 -23.11 3.06
C VAL A 74 3.46 -23.57 3.91
N GLN A 75 3.65 -22.92 5.05
CA GLN A 75 4.69 -23.21 6.04
C GLN A 75 4.31 -24.39 6.95
N GLN A 76 5.24 -24.78 7.83
CA GLN A 76 5.04 -25.92 8.76
C GLN A 76 3.89 -25.68 9.75
N ASP A 77 3.56 -24.43 10.05
CA ASP A 77 2.45 -24.06 10.94
C ASP A 77 1.09 -24.07 10.24
N GLY A 78 1.03 -24.43 8.95
CA GLY A 78 -0.20 -24.46 8.15
C GLY A 78 -0.68 -23.11 7.64
N ARG A 79 0.11 -22.04 7.83
CA ARG A 79 -0.15 -20.70 7.27
C ARG A 79 0.67 -20.47 6.01
N PRO A 80 0.19 -19.64 5.07
CA PRO A 80 1.00 -19.24 3.93
C PRO A 80 2.24 -18.45 4.35
N GLN A 81 3.31 -18.54 3.54
CA GLN A 81 4.49 -17.69 3.68
C GLN A 81 4.08 -16.22 3.76
N ARG A 82 4.55 -15.54 4.79
CA ARG A 82 4.32 -14.10 4.98
C ARG A 82 5.20 -13.31 4.01
N MET A 83 4.60 -12.33 3.38
CA MET A 83 5.28 -11.42 2.47
C MET A 83 5.24 -10.01 3.05
N LYS A 84 6.23 -9.19 2.69
CA LYS A 84 6.26 -7.75 2.98
C LYS A 84 6.51 -6.98 1.71
N ALA A 85 5.88 -5.83 1.58
CA ALA A 85 6.09 -4.96 0.43
C ALA A 85 7.28 -4.03 0.69
N VAL A 86 8.07 -3.78 -0.36
CA VAL A 86 9.14 -2.79 -0.39
C VAL A 86 9.01 -1.93 -1.64
N ILE A 87 9.38 -0.65 -1.54
CA ILE A 87 9.35 0.27 -2.67
C ILE A 87 10.77 0.45 -3.21
N ARG A 88 10.95 0.31 -4.53
CA ARG A 88 12.14 0.77 -5.22
C ARG A 88 12.08 2.29 -5.30
N GLU A 89 12.80 2.97 -4.40
CA GLU A 89 12.69 4.41 -4.20
C GLU A 89 13.15 5.22 -5.42
N ASP A 90 14.11 4.71 -6.16
CA ASP A 90 14.64 5.27 -7.40
C ASP A 90 13.63 5.24 -8.57
N GLU A 91 12.67 4.34 -8.53
CA GLU A 91 11.58 4.26 -9.51
C GLU A 91 10.29 4.95 -9.03
N CYS A 92 10.23 5.37 -7.77
CA CYS A 92 9.04 5.97 -7.18
C CYS A 92 8.85 7.42 -7.63
N ILE A 93 7.68 7.71 -8.22
CA ILE A 93 7.33 9.07 -8.71
C ILE A 93 6.57 9.92 -7.70
N GLY A 94 6.38 9.45 -6.48
CA GLY A 94 5.67 10.22 -5.43
C GLY A 94 4.18 10.45 -5.71
N CYS A 95 3.47 9.49 -6.33
CA CYS A 95 2.06 9.65 -6.71
C CYS A 95 1.06 9.51 -5.56
N THR A 96 1.49 9.11 -4.38
CA THR A 96 0.72 8.91 -3.13
C THR A 96 -0.38 7.84 -3.14
N LYS A 97 -0.61 7.14 -4.25
CA LYS A 97 -1.69 6.15 -4.37
C LYS A 97 -1.51 4.94 -3.45
N CYS A 98 -0.26 4.52 -3.21
CA CYS A 98 0.04 3.43 -2.28
C CYS A 98 -0.24 3.81 -0.83
N ILE A 99 -0.04 5.09 -0.44
CA ILE A 99 -0.32 5.60 0.91
C ILE A 99 -1.79 5.44 1.23
N SER A 100 -2.67 5.90 0.32
CA SER A 100 -4.13 5.80 0.51
C SER A 100 -4.67 4.38 0.43
N ALA A 101 -3.92 3.45 -0.15
CA ALA A 101 -4.31 2.05 -0.24
C ALA A 101 -3.86 1.21 0.97
N CYS A 102 -2.97 1.74 1.81
CA CYS A 102 -2.43 0.99 2.94
C CYS A 102 -3.39 1.01 4.15
N PRO A 103 -3.95 -0.14 4.57
CA PRO A 103 -4.95 -0.17 5.63
C PRO A 103 -4.37 0.04 7.04
N VAL A 104 -3.04 0.00 7.19
CA VAL A 104 -2.35 0.09 8.49
C VAL A 104 -1.34 1.23 8.54
N ASP A 105 -1.35 2.13 7.53
CA ASP A 105 -0.45 3.29 7.43
C ASP A 105 1.04 2.95 7.52
N ALA A 106 1.41 1.84 6.93
CA ALA A 106 2.81 1.42 6.88
C ALA A 106 3.64 2.17 5.82
N ILE A 107 3.04 3.04 5.01
CA ILE A 107 3.72 3.74 3.91
C ILE A 107 3.86 5.21 4.24
N ILE A 108 5.10 5.69 4.21
CA ILE A 108 5.46 7.08 4.45
C ILE A 108 5.94 7.76 3.17
N GLY A 109 5.76 9.06 3.10
CA GLY A 109 6.14 9.89 1.96
C GLY A 109 5.17 11.03 1.72
N SER A 110 5.38 11.77 0.64
CA SER A 110 4.51 12.88 0.25
C SER A 110 4.44 13.03 -1.26
N GLY A 111 3.51 13.87 -1.73
CA GLY A 111 3.37 14.13 -3.16
C GLY A 111 4.67 14.66 -3.79
N LYS A 112 5.07 14.08 -4.92
CA LYS A 112 6.29 14.38 -5.68
C LYS A 112 7.61 14.00 -5.00
N LEU A 113 7.57 13.32 -3.85
CA LEU A 113 8.73 12.74 -3.18
C LEU A 113 8.60 11.22 -3.17
N MET A 114 9.74 10.52 -3.11
CA MET A 114 9.73 9.06 -2.99
C MET A 114 8.97 8.61 -1.73
N HIS A 115 8.42 7.40 -1.82
CA HIS A 115 7.75 6.76 -0.69
C HIS A 115 8.60 5.61 -0.19
N SER A 116 8.49 5.32 1.10
CA SER A 116 9.12 4.17 1.73
C SER A 116 8.09 3.38 2.54
N ILE A 117 8.29 2.08 2.68
CA ILE A 117 7.44 1.20 3.48
C ILE A 117 8.16 0.86 4.78
N LEU A 118 7.49 1.11 5.90
CA LEU A 118 7.92 0.63 7.20
C LEU A 118 7.60 -0.88 7.29
N THR A 119 8.60 -1.70 6.96
CA THR A 119 8.41 -3.16 6.82
C THR A 119 7.91 -3.83 8.08
N ASP A 120 8.28 -3.32 9.26
CA ASP A 120 7.80 -3.84 10.55
C ASP A 120 6.29 -3.62 10.75
N LEU A 121 5.72 -2.66 10.03
CA LEU A 121 4.29 -2.33 10.08
C LEU A 121 3.51 -2.94 8.91
N CYS A 122 4.20 -3.47 7.90
CA CYS A 122 3.60 -4.02 6.71
C CYS A 122 2.94 -5.37 7.01
N THR A 123 1.68 -5.54 6.61
CA THR A 123 0.92 -6.79 6.78
C THR A 123 1.04 -7.75 5.60
N GLY A 124 1.69 -7.34 4.51
CA GLY A 124 1.72 -8.13 3.28
C GLY A 124 0.37 -8.23 2.56
N CYS A 125 -0.52 -7.29 2.76
CA CYS A 125 -1.87 -7.32 2.17
C CYS A 125 -1.91 -7.05 0.66
N GLU A 126 -0.80 -6.64 0.04
CA GLU A 126 -0.63 -6.37 -1.40
C GLU A 126 -1.51 -5.25 -1.97
N LEU A 127 -2.34 -4.57 -1.16
CA LEU A 127 -3.27 -3.54 -1.63
C LEU A 127 -2.58 -2.31 -2.22
N CYS A 128 -1.31 -2.07 -1.90
CA CYS A 128 -0.52 -0.97 -2.45
C CYS A 128 0.01 -1.24 -3.88
N ILE A 129 0.05 -2.51 -4.34
CA ILE A 129 0.61 -2.90 -5.63
C ILE A 129 -0.29 -2.48 -6.80
N PRO A 130 -1.59 -2.84 -6.86
CA PRO A 130 -2.44 -2.51 -8.00
C PRO A 130 -2.56 -1.02 -8.33
N PRO A 131 -2.61 -0.09 -7.34
CA PRO A 131 -2.70 1.33 -7.62
C PRO A 131 -1.38 1.98 -8.03
N CYS A 132 -0.23 1.28 -7.93
CA CYS A 132 1.06 1.83 -8.32
C CYS A 132 1.16 1.95 -9.85
N PRO A 133 1.26 3.19 -10.41
CA PRO A 133 1.25 3.36 -11.86
C PRO A 133 2.57 2.99 -12.53
N VAL A 134 3.66 2.86 -11.75
CA VAL A 134 5.02 2.58 -12.24
C VAL A 134 5.54 1.22 -11.79
N ASP A 135 4.70 0.44 -11.08
CA ASP A 135 5.02 -0.92 -10.63
C ASP A 135 6.35 -1.00 -9.85
N CYS A 136 6.60 -0.01 -8.97
CA CYS A 136 7.84 0.10 -8.20
C CYS A 136 7.76 -0.60 -6.83
N ILE A 137 6.77 -1.46 -6.60
CA ILE A 137 6.57 -2.14 -5.32
C ILE A 137 6.80 -3.63 -5.51
N ASP A 138 7.78 -4.16 -4.81
CA ASP A 138 8.12 -5.58 -4.81
C ASP A 138 7.62 -6.25 -3.52
N LEU A 139 7.45 -7.56 -3.58
CA LEU A 139 7.20 -8.40 -2.42
C LEU A 139 8.47 -9.16 -2.06
N ILE A 140 8.84 -9.12 -0.81
CA ILE A 140 9.93 -9.89 -0.24
C ILE A 140 9.39 -10.84 0.83
N GLU A 141 10.04 -11.97 1.02
CA GLU A 141 9.69 -12.88 2.10
C GLU A 141 9.94 -12.24 3.46
N ASP A 142 8.97 -12.39 4.36
CA ASP A 142 9.16 -12.07 5.77
C ASP A 142 9.94 -13.21 6.41
N THR A 143 11.24 -12.96 6.65
CA THR A 143 12.14 -13.95 7.27
C THR A 143 12.10 -13.93 8.80
N GLN A 144 11.20 -13.15 9.40
CA GLN A 144 11.03 -13.18 10.85
C GLN A 144 10.57 -14.57 11.28
N ASN A 145 11.14 -15.03 12.40
CA ASN A 145 10.84 -16.36 12.95
C ASN A 145 9.34 -16.58 13.11
N LEU A 146 8.94 -17.84 12.99
CA LEU A 146 7.57 -18.27 13.28
C LEU A 146 7.14 -17.70 14.63
N LEU A 147 6.08 -16.88 14.57
CA LEU A 147 5.51 -16.27 15.77
C LEU A 147 4.85 -17.35 16.62
N THR A 148 4.94 -17.23 17.93
CA THR A 148 4.13 -18.05 18.84
C THR A 148 2.66 -17.61 18.75
N ASP A 149 1.74 -18.43 19.23
CA ASP A 149 0.31 -18.03 19.29
C ASP A 149 0.10 -16.75 20.11
N ALA A 150 0.89 -16.54 21.15
CA ALA A 150 0.87 -15.31 21.94
C ALA A 150 1.31 -14.09 21.12
N ASP A 151 2.36 -14.21 20.31
CA ASP A 151 2.85 -13.14 19.43
C ASP A 151 1.81 -12.81 18.37
N HIS A 152 1.13 -13.82 17.80
CA HIS A 152 0.03 -13.62 16.86
C HIS A 152 -1.11 -12.80 17.47
N VAL A 153 -1.49 -13.07 18.72
CA VAL A 153 -2.55 -12.30 19.40
C VAL A 153 -2.14 -10.84 19.61
N ILE A 154 -0.89 -10.59 19.99
CA ILE A 154 -0.35 -9.23 20.16
C ILE A 154 -0.37 -8.50 18.82
N GLU A 155 0.16 -9.10 17.77
CA GLU A 155 0.18 -8.55 16.42
C GLU A 155 -1.23 -8.22 15.90
N GLN A 156 -2.16 -9.17 16.02
CA GLN A 156 -3.56 -8.97 15.61
C GLN A 156 -4.21 -7.77 16.31
N ASN A 157 -3.96 -7.59 17.60
CA ASN A 157 -4.50 -6.45 18.35
C ASN A 157 -3.89 -5.11 17.91
N ASP A 158 -2.59 -5.07 17.65
CA ASP A 158 -1.91 -3.88 17.12
C ASP A 158 -2.45 -3.53 15.72
N LEU A 159 -2.51 -4.50 14.81
CA LEU A 159 -3.02 -4.31 13.45
C LEU A 159 -4.48 -3.85 13.44
N ARG A 160 -5.33 -4.41 14.31
CA ARG A 160 -6.72 -3.99 14.48
C ARG A 160 -6.79 -2.53 14.94
N THR A 161 -5.99 -2.15 15.93
CA THR A 161 -5.93 -0.78 16.44
C THR A 161 -5.53 0.21 15.36
N ARG A 162 -4.50 -0.12 14.57
CA ARG A 162 -4.02 0.70 13.45
C ARG A 162 -5.08 0.84 12.37
N TYR A 163 -5.74 -0.25 12.00
CA TYR A 163 -6.81 -0.24 11.00
C TYR A 163 -7.96 0.68 11.41
N TYR A 164 -8.42 0.61 12.65
CA TYR A 164 -9.46 1.51 13.12
C TYR A 164 -9.01 2.98 13.17
N ALA A 165 -7.77 3.25 13.55
CA ALA A 165 -7.21 4.60 13.50
C ALA A 165 -7.15 5.13 12.07
N HIS A 166 -6.77 4.28 11.09
CA HIS A 166 -6.78 4.60 9.67
C HIS A 166 -8.20 4.97 9.18
N ILE A 167 -9.20 4.13 9.45
CA ILE A 167 -10.59 4.40 9.04
C ILE A 167 -11.11 5.71 9.67
N GLN A 168 -10.88 5.94 10.94
CA GLN A 168 -11.31 7.17 11.62
C GLN A 168 -10.67 8.42 10.99
N ARG A 169 -9.39 8.34 10.62
CA ARG A 169 -8.70 9.42 9.94
C ARG A 169 -9.25 9.68 8.54
N GLU A 170 -9.49 8.64 7.76
CA GLU A 170 -10.08 8.77 6.42
C GLU A 170 -11.48 9.39 6.49
N GLU A 171 -12.31 8.94 7.41
CA GLU A 171 -13.65 9.49 7.61
C GLU A 171 -13.59 10.96 8.00
N LYS A 172 -12.70 11.33 8.94
CA LYS A 172 -12.49 12.72 9.32
C LYS A 172 -12.03 13.58 8.14
N GLN A 173 -11.13 13.07 7.30
CA GLN A 173 -10.70 13.75 6.08
C GLN A 173 -11.85 13.89 5.07
N ARG A 174 -12.68 12.86 4.91
CA ARG A 174 -13.84 12.86 4.03
C ARG A 174 -14.86 13.92 4.44
N ILE A 175 -15.13 14.02 5.73
CA ILE A 175 -16.03 15.04 6.29
C ILE A 175 -15.45 16.45 6.05
N ASN A 176 -14.17 16.65 6.34
CA ASN A 176 -13.51 17.95 6.17
C ASN A 176 -13.45 18.38 4.68
N ARG A 177 -13.30 17.44 3.74
CA ARG A 177 -13.35 17.76 2.29
C ARG A 177 -14.75 18.16 1.81
N LYS A 178 -15.81 17.75 2.49
CA LYS A 178 -17.20 18.10 2.17
C LYS A 178 -17.67 19.39 2.88
N GLY A 179 -16.88 19.91 3.82
CA GLY A 179 -17.13 21.19 4.46
C GLY A 179 -17.06 22.34 3.44
N PRO A 180 -17.78 23.46 3.66
CA PRO A 180 -17.63 24.63 2.83
C PRO A 180 -16.16 25.02 2.81
N VAL A 181 -15.61 25.20 1.60
CA VAL A 181 -14.28 25.78 1.43
C VAL A 181 -14.38 27.20 1.99
N VAL A 182 -14.02 27.37 3.24
CA VAL A 182 -13.75 28.72 3.78
C VAL A 182 -12.52 29.18 3.00
N ARG A 183 -12.73 29.98 1.96
CA ARG A 183 -11.66 30.76 1.40
C ARG A 183 -11.18 31.66 2.52
N ALA A 184 -10.05 31.32 3.12
CA ALA A 184 -9.33 32.30 3.91
C ALA A 184 -9.09 33.47 2.98
N GLU A 185 -9.74 34.60 3.21
CA GLU A 185 -9.37 35.83 2.58
C GLU A 185 -7.95 36.08 3.09
N ILE A 186 -6.99 35.83 2.20
CA ILE A 186 -5.59 36.13 2.46
C ILE A 186 -5.56 37.66 2.54
N ASP A 187 -5.40 38.18 3.75
CA ASP A 187 -5.21 39.61 3.96
C ASP A 187 -3.91 40.03 3.26
N THR A 188 -4.08 40.52 2.04
CA THR A 188 -2.98 40.98 1.18
C THR A 188 -2.18 42.12 1.84
N THR A 189 -2.73 42.79 2.85
CA THR A 189 -2.04 43.85 3.60
C THR A 189 -0.97 43.26 4.52
N LEU A 190 -1.21 42.10 5.11
CA LEU A 190 -0.21 41.36 5.90
C LEU A 190 0.95 40.86 5.04
N PHE A 191 0.67 40.37 3.83
CA PHE A 191 1.72 39.94 2.89
C PHE A 191 2.60 41.11 2.44
N ALA A 192 2.02 42.29 2.20
CA ALA A 192 2.77 43.49 1.86
C ALA A 192 3.68 43.97 3.01
N GLN A 193 3.26 43.83 4.25
CA GLN A 193 4.06 44.18 5.42
C GLN A 193 5.26 43.22 5.59
N PHE A 194 5.09 41.92 5.36
CA PHE A 194 6.20 40.95 5.40
C PHE A 194 7.19 41.13 4.24
N ALA A 195 6.71 41.46 3.05
CA ALA A 195 7.57 41.72 1.90
C ALA A 195 8.43 42.98 2.10
N ASN A 196 7.92 44.02 2.74
CA ASN A 196 8.68 45.24 3.05
C ASN A 196 9.70 45.01 4.21
N GLN A 197 9.46 44.11 5.15
CA GLN A 197 10.44 43.74 6.16
C GLN A 197 11.59 42.87 5.61
N ALA A 198 11.32 42.00 4.63
CA ALA A 198 12.34 41.19 4.00
C ALA A 198 13.35 41.97 3.16
N ASN A 199 12.96 43.14 2.61
CA ASN A 199 13.84 44.00 1.84
C ASN A 199 14.82 44.84 2.70
N ASN A 200 14.68 44.85 4.02
CA ASN A 200 15.52 45.64 4.93
C ASN A 200 16.56 44.83 5.69
N THR A 201 16.67 43.53 5.48
CA THR A 201 17.70 42.70 6.10
C THR A 201 18.64 42.09 5.05
N SER A 202 19.78 42.80 4.90
CA SER A 202 21.13 42.28 4.52
C SER A 202 21.26 41.42 3.28
N LYS A 203 22.05 42.01 2.35
CA LYS A 203 22.94 41.33 1.40
C LYS A 203 23.43 39.99 1.95
N ILE A 204 22.87 38.90 1.45
CA ILE A 204 23.54 37.60 1.53
C ILE A 204 24.29 37.46 0.19
N GLU A 205 25.60 37.44 0.24
CA GLU A 205 26.48 37.13 -0.86
C GLU A 205 26.12 35.73 -1.38
N VAL A 206 25.68 35.69 -2.63
CA VAL A 206 25.48 34.45 -3.38
C VAL A 206 26.87 33.89 -3.66
N ILE A 207 27.27 32.87 -2.91
CA ILE A 207 28.41 32.04 -3.30
C ILE A 207 27.93 31.18 -4.46
N GLU A 208 28.31 31.58 -5.67
CA GLU A 208 28.25 30.74 -6.86
C GLU A 208 29.18 29.55 -6.63
N ASN A 209 28.63 28.42 -6.28
CA ASN A 209 29.33 27.15 -6.34
C ASN A 209 28.86 26.38 -7.57
N THR A 210 29.70 26.48 -8.59
CA THR A 210 29.61 25.87 -9.90
C THR A 210 29.66 24.35 -9.80
N GLN A 211 28.83 23.71 -10.63
CA GLN A 211 28.91 22.33 -11.09
C GLN A 211 28.27 21.24 -10.22
N GLN A 212 26.94 21.17 -10.32
CA GLN A 212 26.27 19.89 -10.53
C GLN A 212 25.09 20.13 -11.49
N LYS A 213 25.24 19.69 -12.74
CA LYS A 213 24.13 19.57 -13.68
C LYS A 213 23.19 18.47 -13.17
N ASN A 214 22.35 18.81 -12.21
CA ASN A 214 21.17 18.04 -11.95
C ASN A 214 20.18 18.34 -13.06
N LEU A 215 20.01 17.38 -13.97
CA LEU A 215 18.89 17.35 -14.90
C LEU A 215 17.60 17.31 -14.06
N VAL A 216 17.07 18.46 -13.75
CA VAL A 216 15.74 18.59 -13.15
C VAL A 216 14.75 18.32 -14.28
N TYR A 217 14.40 17.04 -14.46
CA TYR A 217 13.28 16.69 -15.32
C TYR A 217 12.01 17.34 -14.76
N ASP A 218 11.26 18.02 -15.62
CA ASP A 218 9.92 18.47 -15.28
C ASP A 218 9.09 17.28 -14.81
N ALA A 219 8.18 17.50 -13.86
CA ALA A 219 7.34 16.45 -13.28
C ALA A 219 6.57 15.64 -14.34
N GLN A 220 6.21 16.26 -15.46
CA GLN A 220 5.56 15.59 -16.60
C GLN A 220 6.52 14.63 -17.29
N THR A 221 7.74 15.04 -17.56
CA THR A 221 8.78 14.21 -18.19
C THR A 221 9.14 13.01 -17.31
N THR A 222 9.22 13.21 -15.99
CA THR A 222 9.45 12.11 -15.04
C THR A 222 8.33 11.08 -15.07
N ILE A 223 7.07 11.50 -15.14
CA ILE A 223 5.90 10.61 -15.24
C ILE A 223 5.91 9.85 -16.58
N GLU A 224 6.27 10.51 -17.67
CA GLU A 224 6.35 9.87 -19.00
C GLU A 224 7.46 8.82 -19.05
N LEU A 225 8.65 9.13 -18.53
CA LEU A 225 9.77 8.20 -18.41
C LEU A 225 9.38 6.95 -17.61
N ALA A 226 8.71 7.14 -16.47
CA ALA A 226 8.24 6.04 -15.63
C ALA A 226 7.20 5.15 -16.34
N LYS A 227 6.26 5.75 -17.08
CA LYS A 227 5.27 5.01 -17.89
C LYS A 227 5.94 4.17 -18.98
N ILE A 228 6.90 4.74 -19.71
CA ILE A 228 7.63 4.05 -20.78
C ILE A 228 8.43 2.88 -20.20
N ARG A 229 9.16 3.05 -19.09
CA ARG A 229 9.89 1.98 -18.41
C ARG A 229 8.98 0.83 -17.98
N THR A 230 7.79 1.15 -17.44
CA THR A 230 6.81 0.14 -17.03
C THR A 230 6.30 -0.67 -18.24
N GLN A 231 6.03 0.01 -19.37
CA GLN A 231 5.60 -0.66 -20.60
C GLN A 231 6.71 -1.58 -21.16
N ILE A 232 7.97 -1.14 -21.13
CA ILE A 232 9.13 -1.93 -21.52
C ILE A 232 9.21 -3.21 -20.69
N LYS A 233 9.23 -3.11 -19.34
CA LYS A 233 9.28 -4.28 -18.45
C LYS A 233 8.12 -5.25 -18.69
N LYS A 234 6.91 -4.75 -18.93
CA LYS A 234 5.75 -5.58 -19.23
C LYS A 234 5.89 -6.33 -20.55
N LEU A 235 6.41 -5.67 -21.58
CA LEU A 235 6.66 -6.31 -22.90
C LEU A 235 7.78 -7.32 -22.82
N GLU A 236 8.87 -7.04 -22.13
CA GLU A 236 9.98 -7.97 -21.90
C GLU A 236 9.49 -9.24 -21.21
N LYS A 237 8.68 -9.10 -20.14
CA LYS A 237 8.07 -10.24 -19.45
C LYS A 237 7.12 -11.04 -20.36
N GLN A 238 6.38 -10.38 -21.24
CA GLN A 238 5.52 -11.09 -22.20
C GLN A 238 6.32 -11.81 -23.29
N LEU A 239 7.41 -11.21 -23.76
CA LEU A 239 8.30 -11.78 -24.78
C LEU A 239 9.14 -12.94 -24.24
N SER A 240 9.46 -12.96 -22.94
CA SER A 240 10.13 -14.11 -22.30
C SER A 240 9.28 -15.38 -22.27
N VAL A 241 7.93 -15.23 -22.34
CA VAL A 241 7.01 -16.37 -22.35
C VAL A 241 6.65 -16.81 -23.77
N ARG A 242 6.55 -15.85 -24.71
CA ARG A 242 6.18 -16.13 -26.12
C ARG A 242 6.75 -15.05 -27.02
N GLU A 243 7.46 -15.47 -28.06
CA GLU A 243 7.94 -14.58 -29.12
C GLU A 243 6.78 -13.98 -29.92
N ASP A 244 6.80 -12.66 -30.11
CA ASP A 244 5.82 -11.91 -30.89
C ASP A 244 6.53 -10.74 -31.59
N ALA A 245 6.62 -10.82 -32.91
CA ALA A 245 7.33 -9.83 -33.73
C ALA A 245 6.75 -8.40 -33.57
N LYS A 246 5.42 -8.27 -33.38
CA LYS A 246 4.78 -6.97 -33.16
C LYS A 246 5.17 -6.36 -31.82
N LYS A 247 5.27 -7.19 -30.77
CA LYS A 247 5.70 -6.76 -29.46
C LYS A 247 7.19 -6.42 -29.42
N GLN A 248 8.02 -7.15 -30.15
CA GLN A 248 9.45 -6.84 -30.32
C GLN A 248 9.65 -5.47 -30.99
N ALA A 249 8.90 -5.18 -32.06
CA ALA A 249 8.93 -3.87 -32.72
C ALA A 249 8.48 -2.73 -31.78
N LEU A 250 7.41 -2.96 -30.99
CA LEU A 250 6.94 -1.99 -30.01
C LEU A 250 7.97 -1.76 -28.90
N LEU A 251 8.63 -2.81 -28.43
CA LEU A 251 9.71 -2.71 -27.43
C LEU A 251 10.88 -1.86 -27.95
N ALA A 252 11.29 -2.06 -29.21
CA ALA A 252 12.34 -1.25 -29.85
C ALA A 252 11.95 0.24 -29.91
N THR A 253 10.70 0.55 -30.29
CA THR A 253 10.17 1.91 -30.33
C THR A 253 10.18 2.57 -28.96
N LEU A 254 9.73 1.87 -27.91
CA LEU A 254 9.70 2.39 -26.54
C LEU A 254 11.12 2.64 -26.00
N ASN A 255 12.07 1.77 -26.30
CA ASN A 255 13.48 1.98 -25.92
C ASN A 255 14.07 3.21 -26.63
N GLN A 256 13.73 3.45 -27.90
CA GLN A 256 14.15 4.65 -28.61
C GLN A 256 13.55 5.92 -28.00
N GLN A 257 12.26 5.90 -27.62
CA GLN A 257 11.60 7.01 -26.94
C GLN A 257 12.24 7.27 -25.57
N LEU A 258 12.56 6.22 -24.82
CA LEU A 258 13.23 6.33 -23.52
C LEU A 258 14.59 7.03 -23.65
N ASN A 259 15.39 6.62 -24.62
CA ASN A 259 16.71 7.23 -24.90
C ASN A 259 16.59 8.71 -25.32
N THR A 260 15.58 9.05 -26.13
CA THR A 260 15.35 10.45 -26.56
C THR A 260 14.98 11.34 -25.36
N LEU A 261 14.14 10.85 -24.44
CA LEU A 261 13.74 11.60 -23.25
C LEU A 261 14.83 11.69 -22.17
N GLN A 262 15.83 10.81 -22.21
CA GLN A 262 16.96 10.82 -21.27
C GLN A 262 18.18 11.58 -21.80
N GLY A 263 18.28 11.75 -23.13
CA GLY A 263 19.44 12.36 -23.80
C GLY A 263 19.27 13.85 -24.15
N GLY A 264 18.12 14.46 -23.85
CA GLY A 264 17.88 15.91 -23.92
C GLY A 264 18.08 16.52 -22.56
#